data_cae1aeac60a33a1e4db475cf47bab2ad
#
_entry.id   cae1aeac60a33a1e4db475cf47bab2ad
#
_cell.length_a   1.000
_cell.length_b   1.000
_cell.length_c   1.000
_cell.angle_alpha   90.00
_cell.angle_beta   90.00
_cell.angle_gamma   90.00
#
_symmetry.space_group_name_H-M   'P 1'
#
loop_
_entity.id
_entity.type
_entity.pdbx_description
1 polymer ?
#
loop_
_entity_poly.entity_id
_entity_poly.type
_entity_poly.pdbx_seq_one_letter_code
_entity_poly.pdbx_strand_id
1 'polypeptide(L)'
;MFDITAARFNSEPAARKHLEKVRWPDGPFCPHCGCLDRAHRIKGKSARPGLWFCGECRKQFTVTVGTLFERSKVPLHKWLLATHLICASKKGMSAHQLHRMLGVTYKTAWFMAHRIREGMREINPGPLGGEGKTVEADETYIGGKEKNKHFVKRKKRNIGGQGKEIVFALVERSGRVRSHHVPEVSANTLRPILVAQVDRKSFLMSDDAGQYRVMGPEFARHETVNHGIGEYVRGHAHTNTIEGYFSILKRGITGVYHHVSQKHL
;
A
#
# COMPACT_ATOMS: atom_id res chain seq x y z
N MET A 1 19.45 3.34 -13.65
CA MET A 1 18.88 2.06 -14.12
C MET A 1 18.92 1.07 -12.96
N PHE A 2 17.86 0.35 -12.70
CA PHE A 2 17.78 -0.59 -11.57
C PHE A 2 18.25 -1.97 -12.02
N ASP A 3 19.31 -2.48 -11.39
CA ASP A 3 19.94 -3.74 -11.76
C ASP A 3 19.63 -4.82 -10.71
N ILE A 4 18.85 -5.83 -11.11
CA ILE A 4 18.49 -6.98 -10.27
C ILE A 4 19.70 -7.90 -9.99
N THR A 5 20.77 -7.79 -10.80
CA THR A 5 22.01 -8.55 -10.59
C THR A 5 22.93 -7.90 -9.56
N ALA A 6 22.57 -6.70 -9.06
CA ALA A 6 23.35 -5.99 -8.07
C ALA A 6 23.64 -6.85 -6.84
N ALA A 7 24.87 -6.78 -6.32
CA ALA A 7 25.33 -7.61 -5.21
C ALA A 7 24.43 -7.59 -3.97
N ARG A 8 23.72 -6.48 -3.72
CA ARG A 8 22.75 -6.35 -2.59
C ARG A 8 21.58 -7.34 -2.66
N PHE A 9 21.26 -7.90 -3.82
CA PHE A 9 20.20 -8.89 -4.01
C PHE A 9 20.69 -10.33 -4.02
N ASN A 10 22.01 -10.53 -4.07
CA ASN A 10 22.63 -11.84 -4.25
C ASN A 10 23.64 -12.20 -3.15
N SER A 11 24.03 -11.23 -2.31
CA SER A 11 25.06 -11.41 -1.28
C SER A 11 24.60 -10.83 0.06
N GLU A 12 24.62 -11.64 1.12
CA GLU A 12 24.23 -11.22 2.47
C GLU A 12 25.10 -10.06 3.02
N PRO A 13 26.43 -10.07 2.88
CA PRO A 13 27.27 -8.95 3.29
C PRO A 13 26.95 -7.65 2.52
N ALA A 14 26.71 -7.75 1.20
CA ALA A 14 26.38 -6.58 0.38
C ALA A 14 24.99 -6.03 0.71
N ALA A 15 24.01 -6.90 0.96
CA ALA A 15 22.67 -6.51 1.42
C ALA A 15 22.72 -5.75 2.74
N ARG A 16 23.50 -6.23 3.70
CA ARG A 16 23.71 -5.58 4.99
C ARG A 16 24.35 -4.21 4.84
N LYS A 17 25.44 -4.12 4.09
CA LYS A 17 26.13 -2.85 3.81
C LYS A 17 25.19 -1.84 3.14
N HIS A 18 24.34 -2.31 2.22
CA HIS A 18 23.36 -1.47 1.56
C HIS A 18 22.32 -0.95 2.57
N LEU A 19 21.76 -1.81 3.42
CA LEU A 19 20.76 -1.40 4.43
C LEU A 19 21.38 -0.48 5.48
N GLU A 20 22.63 -0.73 5.92
CA GLU A 20 23.38 0.16 6.82
C GLU A 20 23.52 1.55 6.20
N LYS A 21 23.91 1.65 4.93
CA LYS A 21 24.02 2.93 4.21
C LYS A 21 22.69 3.69 4.10
N VAL A 22 21.60 2.98 3.85
CA VAL A 22 20.26 3.59 3.71
C VAL A 22 19.72 4.05 5.07
N ARG A 23 19.90 3.22 6.11
CA ARG A 23 19.34 3.49 7.44
C ARG A 23 20.18 4.45 8.27
N TRP A 24 21.47 4.44 8.06
CA TRP A 24 22.46 5.19 8.84
C TRP A 24 23.38 6.02 7.92
N PRO A 25 22.83 7.01 7.19
CA PRO A 25 23.61 7.84 6.27
C PRO A 25 24.72 8.59 7.00
N ASP A 26 24.46 9.07 8.19
CA ASP A 26 25.38 9.86 9.04
C ASP A 26 26.09 9.03 10.10
N GLY A 27 26.01 7.71 10.02
CA GLY A 27 26.61 6.79 10.99
C GLY A 27 25.60 6.00 11.81
N PRO A 28 26.05 4.90 12.46
CA PRO A 28 25.17 3.99 13.16
C PRO A 28 24.58 4.62 14.44
N PHE A 29 23.29 4.48 14.64
CA PHE A 29 22.62 4.83 15.87
C PHE A 29 22.01 3.59 16.54
N CYS A 30 21.92 3.63 17.87
CA CYS A 30 21.33 2.56 18.63
C CYS A 30 19.80 2.57 18.51
N PRO A 31 19.15 1.51 18.00
CA PRO A 31 17.70 1.46 17.86
C PRO A 31 16.96 1.31 19.21
N HIS A 32 17.68 1.07 20.32
CA HIS A 32 17.08 0.90 21.63
C HIS A 32 17.01 2.19 22.45
N CYS A 33 18.03 3.05 22.35
CA CYS A 33 18.11 4.29 23.14
C CYS A 33 18.34 5.55 22.29
N GLY A 34 18.51 5.43 20.97
CA GLY A 34 18.76 6.57 20.08
C GLY A 34 20.18 7.13 20.10
N CYS A 35 21.10 6.60 20.93
CA CYS A 35 22.46 7.13 21.04
C CYS A 35 23.21 7.00 19.68
N LEU A 36 23.86 8.09 19.27
CA LEU A 36 24.60 8.20 18.00
C LEU A 36 26.09 7.87 18.18
N ASP A 37 26.72 8.36 19.24
CA ASP A 37 28.18 8.44 19.33
C ASP A 37 28.84 7.20 19.97
N ARG A 38 28.08 6.37 20.69
CA ARG A 38 28.62 5.22 21.45
C ARG A 38 28.29 3.87 20.84
N ALA A 39 27.93 3.83 19.55
CA ALA A 39 27.71 2.61 18.81
C ALA A 39 28.99 2.14 18.12
N HIS A 40 29.47 0.94 18.44
CA HIS A 40 30.65 0.38 17.80
C HIS A 40 30.41 -1.05 17.30
N ARG A 41 31.10 -1.43 16.24
CA ARG A 41 30.98 -2.75 15.65
C ARG A 41 31.75 -3.79 16.45
N ILE A 42 31.10 -4.88 16.80
CA ILE A 42 31.75 -6.02 17.43
C ILE A 42 32.55 -6.76 16.34
N LYS A 43 33.86 -6.89 16.57
CA LYS A 43 34.79 -7.62 15.72
C LYS A 43 35.25 -8.88 16.44
N GLY A 44 35.44 -9.98 15.72
CA GLY A 44 35.93 -11.23 16.28
C GLY A 44 35.49 -12.43 15.43
N LYS A 45 36.25 -13.53 15.47
CA LYS A 45 35.95 -14.75 14.69
C LYS A 45 34.63 -15.40 15.09
N SER A 46 34.22 -15.30 16.37
CA SER A 46 32.96 -15.81 16.89
C SER A 46 31.79 -14.82 16.82
N ALA A 47 32.04 -13.55 16.45
CA ALA A 47 31.01 -12.54 16.39
C ALA A 47 30.12 -12.73 15.17
N ARG A 48 28.80 -12.68 15.38
CA ARG A 48 27.83 -12.69 14.27
C ARG A 48 28.08 -11.48 13.36
N PRO A 49 28.17 -11.68 12.04
CA PRO A 49 28.39 -10.58 11.10
C PRO A 49 27.34 -9.48 11.23
N GLY A 50 27.80 -8.21 11.27
CA GLY A 50 26.92 -7.04 11.36
C GLY A 50 26.36 -6.76 12.76
N LEU A 51 27.00 -7.31 13.81
CA LEU A 51 26.64 -7.05 15.18
C LEU A 51 27.30 -5.75 15.67
N TRP A 52 26.51 -4.91 16.30
CA TRP A 52 26.87 -3.65 16.93
C TRP A 52 26.59 -3.70 18.43
N PHE A 53 27.31 -2.92 19.19
CA PHE A 53 27.12 -2.73 20.63
C PHE A 53 26.97 -1.25 20.94
N CYS A 54 26.02 -0.92 21.80
CA CYS A 54 25.85 0.42 22.30
C CYS A 54 26.49 0.54 23.69
N GLY A 55 27.49 1.43 23.83
CA GLY A 55 28.15 1.69 25.11
C GLY A 55 27.24 2.40 26.12
N GLU A 56 26.17 3.08 25.68
CA GLU A 56 25.23 3.78 26.54
C GLU A 56 24.25 2.82 27.24
N CYS A 57 23.42 2.12 26.45
CA CYS A 57 22.40 1.21 26.99
C CYS A 57 22.89 -0.24 27.15
N ARG A 58 24.16 -0.52 26.80
CA ARG A 58 24.81 -1.84 26.85
C ARG A 58 24.10 -2.97 26.12
N LYS A 59 23.31 -2.64 25.09
CA LYS A 59 22.59 -3.61 24.27
C LYS A 59 23.29 -3.84 22.94
N GLN A 60 23.19 -5.09 22.48
CA GLN A 60 23.63 -5.46 21.14
C GLN A 60 22.49 -5.26 20.14
N PHE A 61 22.84 -4.88 18.91
CA PHE A 61 21.87 -4.70 17.84
C PHE A 61 22.48 -4.97 16.45
N THR A 62 21.63 -5.12 15.47
CA THR A 62 22.00 -5.19 14.06
C THR A 62 21.19 -4.16 13.31
N VAL A 63 21.55 -3.88 12.06
CA VAL A 63 20.81 -2.96 11.21
C VAL A 63 19.34 -3.37 10.97
N THR A 64 18.97 -4.61 11.24
CA THR A 64 17.60 -5.10 11.08
C THR A 64 16.70 -4.85 12.28
N VAL A 65 17.24 -4.53 13.45
CA VAL A 65 16.45 -4.28 14.68
C VAL A 65 15.56 -3.04 14.48
N GLY A 66 14.29 -3.14 14.81
CA GLY A 66 13.28 -2.09 14.59
C GLY A 66 12.88 -1.90 13.13
N THR A 67 13.15 -2.88 12.26
CA THR A 67 12.72 -2.87 10.86
C THR A 67 11.81 -4.05 10.55
N LEU A 68 11.18 -4.03 9.37
CA LEU A 68 10.40 -5.17 8.89
C LEU A 68 11.24 -6.46 8.72
N PHE A 69 12.56 -6.37 8.75
CA PHE A 69 13.49 -7.50 8.61
C PHE A 69 13.89 -8.12 9.97
N GLU A 70 13.44 -7.53 11.08
CA GLU A 70 13.82 -7.97 12.43
C GLU A 70 13.41 -9.42 12.70
N ARG A 71 14.28 -10.16 13.42
CA ARG A 71 14.06 -11.56 13.84
C ARG A 71 13.75 -12.54 12.72
N SER A 72 14.05 -12.20 11.48
CA SER A 72 13.86 -13.10 10.36
C SER A 72 15.04 -14.07 10.23
N LYS A 73 14.73 -15.35 9.96
CA LYS A 73 15.71 -16.37 9.56
C LYS A 73 16.00 -16.35 8.06
N VAL A 74 15.19 -15.60 7.29
CA VAL A 74 15.42 -15.44 5.83
C VAL A 74 16.57 -14.48 5.63
N PRO A 75 17.57 -14.79 4.76
CA PRO A 75 18.67 -13.91 4.46
C PRO A 75 18.23 -12.52 3.98
N LEU A 76 18.95 -11.46 4.40
CA LEU A 76 18.57 -10.08 4.12
C LEU A 76 18.52 -9.76 2.61
N HIS A 77 19.44 -10.34 1.81
CA HIS A 77 19.42 -10.14 0.36
C HIS A 77 18.10 -10.63 -0.28
N LYS A 78 17.51 -11.72 0.21
CA LYS A 78 16.20 -12.20 -0.24
C LYS A 78 15.07 -11.26 0.16
N TRP A 79 15.15 -10.63 1.35
CA TRP A 79 14.22 -9.60 1.77
C TRP A 79 14.28 -8.35 0.90
N LEU A 80 15.48 -7.86 0.62
CA LEU A 80 15.67 -6.70 -0.26
C LEU A 80 15.16 -6.99 -1.67
N LEU A 81 15.43 -8.18 -2.20
CA LEU A 81 14.90 -8.61 -3.51
C LEU A 81 13.37 -8.69 -3.49
N ALA A 82 12.77 -9.30 -2.46
CA ALA A 82 11.32 -9.40 -2.32
C ALA A 82 10.64 -8.01 -2.28
N THR A 83 11.20 -7.11 -1.46
CA THR A 83 10.71 -5.73 -1.35
C THR A 83 10.79 -5.03 -2.70
N HIS A 84 11.93 -5.15 -3.39
CA HIS A 84 12.08 -4.58 -4.72
C HIS A 84 11.05 -5.11 -5.71
N LEU A 85 10.89 -6.44 -5.80
CA LEU A 85 9.98 -7.08 -6.74
C LEU A 85 8.52 -6.65 -6.51
N ILE A 86 8.09 -6.54 -5.25
CA ILE A 86 6.75 -6.09 -4.89
C ILE A 86 6.55 -4.61 -5.28
N CYS A 87 7.52 -3.73 -4.93
CA CYS A 87 7.44 -2.29 -5.22
C CYS A 87 7.54 -1.97 -6.72
N ALA A 88 8.35 -2.71 -7.47
CA ALA A 88 8.50 -2.53 -8.91
C ALA A 88 7.31 -3.09 -9.72
N SER A 89 6.48 -3.93 -9.12
CA SER A 89 5.33 -4.53 -9.79
C SER A 89 4.14 -3.58 -9.82
N LYS A 90 3.68 -3.20 -11.00
CA LYS A 90 2.53 -2.29 -11.19
C LYS A 90 1.21 -2.77 -10.55
N LYS A 91 1.01 -4.07 -10.42
CA LYS A 91 -0.23 -4.70 -9.95
C LYS A 91 -0.04 -5.68 -8.79
N GLY A 92 1.15 -5.65 -8.17
CA GLY A 92 1.52 -6.57 -7.10
C GLY A 92 2.04 -7.91 -7.60
N MET A 93 2.40 -8.78 -6.67
CA MET A 93 3.01 -10.08 -6.93
C MET A 93 2.40 -11.16 -6.03
N SER A 94 2.11 -12.34 -6.59
CA SER A 94 1.58 -13.45 -5.83
C SER A 94 2.66 -14.11 -4.96
N ALA A 95 2.25 -14.72 -3.84
CA ALA A 95 3.17 -15.47 -2.99
C ALA A 95 3.79 -16.69 -3.71
N HIS A 96 3.08 -17.30 -4.65
CA HIS A 96 3.63 -18.38 -5.49
C HIS A 96 4.73 -17.87 -6.43
N GLN A 97 4.59 -16.68 -6.99
CA GLN A 97 5.62 -16.08 -7.82
C GLN A 97 6.86 -15.74 -7.00
N LEU A 98 6.68 -15.11 -5.83
CA LEU A 98 7.79 -14.82 -4.90
C LEU A 98 8.50 -16.08 -4.44
N HIS A 99 7.76 -17.13 -4.10
CA HIS A 99 8.31 -18.45 -3.73
C HIS A 99 9.29 -18.96 -4.79
N ARG A 100 8.88 -18.97 -6.06
CA ARG A 100 9.73 -19.44 -7.16
C ARG A 100 10.94 -18.53 -7.39
N MET A 101 10.76 -17.20 -7.35
CA MET A 101 11.83 -16.25 -7.63
C MET A 101 12.89 -16.18 -6.53
N LEU A 102 12.48 -16.34 -5.27
CA LEU A 102 13.37 -16.26 -4.11
C LEU A 102 13.97 -17.59 -3.68
N GLY A 103 13.47 -18.71 -4.21
CA GLY A 103 13.88 -20.06 -3.75
C GLY A 103 13.63 -20.26 -2.25
N VAL A 104 12.46 -19.84 -1.74
CA VAL A 104 11.99 -20.05 -0.37
C VAL A 104 10.70 -20.87 -0.38
N THR A 105 10.25 -21.40 0.76
CA THR A 105 8.97 -22.11 0.79
C THR A 105 7.80 -21.15 0.52
N TYR A 106 6.68 -21.68 0.03
CA TYR A 106 5.46 -20.89 -0.19
C TYR A 106 5.00 -20.15 1.09
N LYS A 107 5.00 -20.84 2.24
CA LYS A 107 4.65 -20.24 3.54
C LYS A 107 5.56 -19.05 3.89
N THR A 108 6.87 -19.20 3.63
CA THR A 108 7.85 -18.13 3.84
C THR A 108 7.58 -16.95 2.90
N ALA A 109 7.37 -17.20 1.61
CA ALA A 109 7.06 -16.14 0.64
C ALA A 109 5.75 -15.42 0.96
N TRP A 110 4.71 -16.15 1.39
CA TRP A 110 3.45 -15.60 1.84
C TRP A 110 3.63 -14.67 3.06
N PHE A 111 4.35 -15.14 4.08
CA PHE A 111 4.69 -14.35 5.26
C PHE A 111 5.48 -13.08 4.89
N MET A 112 6.51 -13.21 4.05
CA MET A 112 7.31 -12.07 3.58
C MET A 112 6.44 -11.04 2.86
N ALA A 113 5.58 -11.48 1.95
CA ALA A 113 4.69 -10.59 1.20
C ALA A 113 3.73 -9.80 2.12
N HIS A 114 3.13 -10.46 3.11
CA HIS A 114 2.26 -9.79 4.08
C HIS A 114 3.02 -8.80 4.96
N ARG A 115 4.20 -9.18 5.44
CA ARG A 115 5.04 -8.31 6.26
C ARG A 115 5.55 -7.08 5.50
N ILE A 116 5.88 -7.23 4.21
CA ILE A 116 6.27 -6.10 3.35
C ILE A 116 5.07 -5.17 3.16
N ARG A 117 3.87 -5.69 2.87
CA ARG A 117 2.66 -4.87 2.72
C ARG A 117 2.31 -4.12 4.00
N GLU A 118 2.43 -4.77 5.15
CA GLU A 118 2.22 -4.10 6.44
C GLU A 118 3.25 -2.99 6.68
N GLY A 119 4.51 -3.20 6.29
CA GLY A 119 5.56 -2.18 6.36
C GLY A 119 5.38 -1.01 5.40
N MET A 120 4.48 -1.11 4.42
CA MET A 120 4.11 -0.03 3.51
C MET A 120 2.96 0.84 4.04
N ARG A 121 2.30 0.44 5.13
CA ARG A 121 1.22 1.25 5.73
C ARG A 121 1.80 2.54 6.31
N GLU A 122 1.16 3.64 6.00
CA GLU A 122 1.49 4.93 6.62
C GLU A 122 1.13 4.90 8.10
N ILE A 123 2.06 5.32 8.95
CA ILE A 123 1.84 5.48 10.38
C ILE A 123 1.39 6.91 10.62
N ASN A 124 0.19 7.08 11.19
CA ASN A 124 -0.42 8.39 11.47
C ASN A 124 -0.43 9.34 10.26
N PRO A 125 -1.01 8.92 9.15
CA PRO A 125 -1.07 9.78 7.98
C PRO A 125 -1.98 10.98 8.28
N GLY A 126 -1.47 12.20 8.11
CA GLY A 126 -2.29 13.42 8.13
C GLY A 126 -3.39 13.37 7.04
N PRO A 127 -4.37 14.26 7.03
CA PRO A 127 -5.44 14.27 6.05
C PRO A 127 -4.90 14.39 4.62
N LEU A 128 -5.67 13.91 3.65
CA LEU A 128 -5.41 14.11 2.23
C LEU A 128 -5.78 15.56 1.85
N GLY A 129 -5.12 16.11 0.84
CA GLY A 129 -5.42 17.42 0.31
C GLY A 129 -4.83 18.55 1.14
N GLY A 130 -5.65 19.56 1.39
CA GLY A 130 -5.30 20.85 1.98
C GLY A 130 -5.58 22.00 1.01
N GLU A 131 -5.21 23.22 1.38
CA GLU A 131 -5.46 24.42 0.59
C GLU A 131 -4.86 24.30 -0.82
N GLY A 132 -5.68 24.56 -1.84
CA GLY A 132 -5.29 24.49 -3.25
C GLY A 132 -5.10 23.08 -3.81
N LYS A 133 -5.27 22.02 -3.00
CA LYS A 133 -5.12 20.65 -3.46
C LYS A 133 -6.46 20.01 -3.80
N THR A 134 -6.42 19.10 -4.75
CA THR A 134 -7.59 18.36 -5.23
C THR A 134 -7.57 16.92 -4.76
N VAL A 135 -8.71 16.48 -4.22
CA VAL A 135 -8.95 15.09 -3.84
C VAL A 135 -10.13 14.55 -4.67
N GLU A 136 -9.92 13.43 -5.35
CA GLU A 136 -10.96 12.71 -6.07
C GLU A 136 -11.56 11.63 -5.15
N ALA A 137 -12.89 11.52 -5.13
CA ALA A 137 -13.64 10.53 -4.36
C ALA A 137 -14.56 9.75 -5.29
N ASP A 138 -14.52 8.43 -5.20
CA ASP A 138 -15.36 7.54 -6.01
C ASP A 138 -15.40 6.15 -5.38
N GLU A 139 -16.33 5.30 -5.82
CA GLU A 139 -16.43 3.91 -5.39
C GLU A 139 -16.34 2.94 -6.56
N THR A 140 -15.90 1.73 -6.24
CA THR A 140 -15.86 0.64 -7.20
C THR A 140 -16.32 -0.68 -6.61
N TYR A 141 -16.84 -1.54 -7.47
CA TYR A 141 -17.40 -2.84 -7.11
C TYR A 141 -16.43 -3.96 -7.47
N ILE A 142 -16.05 -4.75 -6.46
CA ILE A 142 -15.11 -5.87 -6.57
C ILE A 142 -15.89 -7.18 -6.42
N GLY A 143 -15.75 -8.07 -7.38
CA GLY A 143 -16.40 -9.38 -7.36
C GLY A 143 -16.50 -10.03 -8.73
N GLY A 144 -16.91 -11.29 -8.74
CA GLY A 144 -17.09 -12.06 -9.97
C GLY A 144 -18.25 -11.55 -10.84
N LYS A 145 -18.18 -11.85 -12.14
CA LYS A 145 -19.28 -11.59 -13.05
C LYS A 145 -20.36 -12.64 -12.86
N GLU A 146 -21.64 -12.25 -12.82
CA GLU A 146 -22.77 -13.16 -12.64
C GLU A 146 -22.81 -14.28 -13.70
N LYS A 147 -22.43 -13.94 -14.94
CA LYS A 147 -22.32 -14.91 -16.04
C LYS A 147 -21.32 -16.06 -15.79
N ASN A 148 -20.34 -15.83 -14.90
CA ASN A 148 -19.32 -16.84 -14.55
C ASN A 148 -19.77 -17.78 -13.42
N LYS A 149 -20.91 -17.51 -12.77
CA LYS A 149 -21.48 -18.39 -11.75
C LYS A 149 -22.13 -19.60 -12.40
N HIS A 150 -22.19 -20.72 -11.65
CA HIS A 150 -22.97 -21.88 -12.05
C HIS A 150 -24.42 -21.49 -12.29
N PHE A 151 -25.08 -22.04 -13.32
CA PHE A 151 -26.42 -21.66 -13.77
C PHE A 151 -27.43 -21.55 -12.63
N VAL A 152 -27.48 -22.55 -11.74
CA VAL A 152 -28.39 -22.59 -10.57
C VAL A 152 -28.16 -21.43 -9.59
N LYS A 153 -26.94 -20.87 -9.53
CA LYS A 153 -26.56 -19.77 -8.63
C LYS A 153 -26.67 -18.38 -9.27
N ARG A 154 -27.05 -18.30 -10.56
CA ARG A 154 -27.20 -17.01 -11.25
C ARG A 154 -28.49 -16.33 -10.82
N LYS A 155 -28.39 -15.07 -10.41
CA LYS A 155 -29.55 -14.24 -10.16
C LYS A 155 -30.08 -13.68 -11.48
N LYS A 156 -31.39 -13.89 -11.76
CA LYS A 156 -32.03 -13.44 -13.03
C LYS A 156 -32.01 -11.92 -13.22
N ARG A 157 -31.98 -11.13 -12.15
CA ARG A 157 -31.85 -9.66 -12.18
C ARG A 157 -30.68 -9.28 -11.27
N ASN A 158 -29.53 -9.08 -11.85
CA ASN A 158 -28.38 -8.53 -11.14
C ASN A 158 -28.17 -7.09 -11.64
N ILE A 159 -28.83 -6.15 -10.99
CA ILE A 159 -28.72 -4.73 -11.31
C ILE A 159 -27.62 -4.13 -10.45
N GLY A 160 -26.63 -3.49 -11.09
CA GLY A 160 -25.55 -2.79 -10.41
C GLY A 160 -24.55 -3.69 -9.68
N GLY A 161 -24.19 -3.29 -8.47
CA GLY A 161 -23.18 -3.94 -7.64
C GLY A 161 -23.65 -5.05 -6.72
N GLN A 162 -24.89 -5.56 -6.86
CA GLN A 162 -25.42 -6.57 -5.97
C GLN A 162 -24.55 -7.81 -5.84
N GLY A 163 -24.22 -8.20 -4.60
CA GLY A 163 -23.37 -9.34 -4.29
C GLY A 163 -21.89 -9.14 -4.63
N LYS A 164 -21.46 -7.90 -4.77
CA LYS A 164 -20.07 -7.48 -4.86
C LYS A 164 -19.67 -6.68 -3.64
N GLU A 165 -18.41 -6.72 -3.31
CA GLU A 165 -17.82 -5.89 -2.28
C GLU A 165 -17.56 -4.48 -2.81
N ILE A 166 -17.77 -3.48 -2.00
CA ILE A 166 -17.64 -2.07 -2.39
C ILE A 166 -16.35 -1.52 -1.81
N VAL A 167 -15.53 -0.93 -2.67
CA VAL A 167 -14.33 -0.19 -2.27
C VAL A 167 -14.55 1.28 -2.57
N PHE A 168 -14.63 2.07 -1.52
CA PHE A 168 -14.60 3.52 -1.57
C PHE A 168 -13.15 3.99 -1.54
N ALA A 169 -12.74 4.89 -2.42
CA ALA A 169 -11.39 5.41 -2.47
C ALA A 169 -11.36 6.93 -2.51
N LEU A 170 -10.26 7.47 -1.99
CA LEU A 170 -9.90 8.87 -1.96
C LEU A 170 -8.49 9.01 -2.54
N VAL A 171 -8.33 9.82 -3.55
CA VAL A 171 -7.06 10.02 -4.25
C VAL A 171 -6.70 11.50 -4.29
N GLU A 172 -5.62 11.87 -3.64
CA GLU A 172 -5.02 13.20 -3.80
C GLU A 172 -4.28 13.25 -5.15
N ARG A 173 -4.57 14.21 -6.02
CA ARG A 173 -3.87 14.34 -7.31
C ARG A 173 -2.38 14.56 -7.07
N SER A 174 -1.55 13.77 -7.76
CA SER A 174 -0.08 13.72 -7.59
C SER A 174 0.38 13.31 -6.19
N GLY A 175 -0.49 12.69 -5.39
CA GLY A 175 -0.22 12.36 -4.01
C GLY A 175 -0.65 10.94 -3.61
N ARG A 176 -1.24 10.86 -2.44
CA ARG A 176 -1.58 9.61 -1.75
C ARG A 176 -2.94 9.10 -2.15
N VAL A 177 -3.14 7.79 -1.97
CA VAL A 177 -4.43 7.13 -2.13
C VAL A 177 -4.82 6.45 -0.81
N ARG A 178 -6.10 6.50 -0.46
CA ARG A 178 -6.70 5.71 0.61
C ARG A 178 -7.95 5.02 0.11
N SER A 179 -8.08 3.77 0.46
CA SER A 179 -9.24 2.97 0.10
C SER A 179 -9.81 2.26 1.31
N HIS A 180 -11.13 2.15 1.34
CA HIS A 180 -11.89 1.56 2.43
C HIS A 180 -12.91 0.59 1.88
N HIS A 181 -12.98 -0.61 2.46
CA HIS A 181 -14.10 -1.50 2.22
C HIS A 181 -15.32 -0.94 2.97
N VAL A 182 -16.44 -0.78 2.27
CA VAL A 182 -17.67 -0.25 2.85
C VAL A 182 -18.85 -1.19 2.56
N PRO A 183 -19.81 -1.30 3.48
CA PRO A 183 -20.97 -2.19 3.30
C PRO A 183 -21.95 -1.66 2.26
N GLU A 184 -22.06 -0.35 2.13
CA GLU A 184 -23.00 0.32 1.23
C GLU A 184 -22.50 1.69 0.79
N VAL A 185 -23.04 2.19 -0.32
CA VAL A 185 -22.80 3.53 -0.84
C VAL A 185 -23.94 4.44 -0.39
N SER A 186 -23.82 5.00 0.81
CA SER A 186 -24.75 5.99 1.35
C SER A 186 -23.99 7.18 1.95
N ALA A 187 -24.63 8.35 2.01
CA ALA A 187 -24.04 9.52 2.65
C ALA A 187 -23.66 9.24 4.11
N ASN A 188 -24.47 8.46 4.84
CA ASN A 188 -24.22 8.09 6.22
C ASN A 188 -22.95 7.24 6.38
N THR A 189 -22.65 6.36 5.42
CA THR A 189 -21.46 5.50 5.44
C THR A 189 -20.21 6.24 4.96
N LEU A 190 -20.31 7.03 3.89
CA LEU A 190 -19.16 7.64 3.25
C LEU A 190 -18.71 8.93 3.94
N ARG A 191 -19.65 9.74 4.47
CA ARG A 191 -19.33 11.03 5.10
C ARG A 191 -18.34 10.92 6.26
N PRO A 192 -18.48 10.01 7.24
CA PRO A 192 -17.50 9.87 8.32
C PRO A 192 -16.09 9.58 7.81
N ILE A 193 -15.96 8.75 6.79
CA ILE A 193 -14.67 8.41 6.16
C ILE A 193 -14.09 9.64 5.47
N LEU A 194 -14.89 10.32 4.65
CA LEU A 194 -14.49 11.48 3.89
C LEU A 194 -14.00 12.62 4.80
N VAL A 195 -14.78 12.93 5.84
CA VAL A 195 -14.46 13.99 6.81
C VAL A 195 -13.23 13.67 7.65
N ALA A 196 -13.02 12.41 8.01
CA ALA A 196 -11.86 11.99 8.79
C ALA A 196 -10.56 11.94 7.95
N GLN A 197 -10.67 11.75 6.64
CA GLN A 197 -9.53 11.47 5.78
C GLN A 197 -9.11 12.65 4.89
N VAL A 198 -9.99 13.60 4.62
CA VAL A 198 -9.74 14.73 3.71
C VAL A 198 -9.82 16.06 4.46
N ASP A 199 -8.83 16.91 4.23
CA ASP A 199 -8.83 18.27 4.75
C ASP A 199 -9.96 19.09 4.08
N ARG A 200 -10.76 19.79 4.87
CA ARG A 200 -11.92 20.56 4.40
C ARG A 200 -11.55 21.74 3.50
N LYS A 201 -10.29 22.19 3.53
CA LYS A 201 -9.78 23.22 2.62
C LYS A 201 -9.47 22.68 1.22
N SER A 202 -9.68 21.40 0.98
CA SER A 202 -9.43 20.76 -0.32
C SER A 202 -10.55 21.03 -1.32
N PHE A 203 -10.20 20.93 -2.60
CA PHE A 203 -11.17 20.82 -3.68
C PHE A 203 -11.56 19.34 -3.83
N LEU A 204 -12.84 19.04 -3.64
CA LEU A 204 -13.38 17.68 -3.80
C LEU A 204 -13.89 17.51 -5.23
N MET A 205 -13.52 16.42 -5.89
CA MET A 205 -14.02 15.99 -7.19
C MET A 205 -14.68 14.62 -7.06
N SER A 206 -15.89 14.48 -7.56
CA SER A 206 -16.62 13.21 -7.55
C SER A 206 -17.46 13.02 -8.81
N ASP A 207 -18.14 11.88 -8.92
CA ASP A 207 -19.24 11.74 -9.83
C ASP A 207 -20.48 12.54 -9.36
N ASP A 208 -21.52 12.59 -10.20
CA ASP A 208 -22.77 13.33 -9.93
C ASP A 208 -23.76 12.52 -9.06
N ALA A 209 -23.28 11.57 -8.25
CA ALA A 209 -24.15 10.77 -7.39
C ALA A 209 -24.67 11.58 -6.19
N GLY A 210 -25.92 11.32 -5.79
CA GLY A 210 -26.66 12.11 -4.79
C GLY A 210 -25.97 12.20 -3.42
N GLN A 211 -25.25 11.15 -3.01
CA GLN A 211 -24.51 11.14 -1.75
C GLN A 211 -23.41 12.22 -1.70
N TYR A 212 -22.72 12.48 -2.81
CA TYR A 212 -21.66 13.48 -2.88
C TYR A 212 -22.21 14.92 -2.87
N ARG A 213 -23.40 15.14 -3.43
CA ARG A 213 -24.08 16.45 -3.38
C ARG A 213 -24.36 16.92 -1.94
N VAL A 214 -24.66 15.96 -1.05
CA VAL A 214 -24.90 16.26 0.38
C VAL A 214 -23.60 16.57 1.12
N MET A 215 -22.51 15.89 0.79
CA MET A 215 -21.21 16.02 1.48
C MET A 215 -20.35 17.15 0.91
N GLY A 216 -20.50 17.46 -0.37
CA GLY A 216 -19.68 18.44 -1.09
C GLY A 216 -19.57 19.81 -0.45
N PRO A 217 -20.65 20.41 0.07
CA PRO A 217 -20.62 21.71 0.74
C PRO A 217 -19.73 21.82 1.97
N GLU A 218 -19.26 20.69 2.52
CA GLU A 218 -18.34 20.67 3.66
C GLU A 218 -16.88 20.96 3.28
N PHE A 219 -16.57 21.05 1.98
CA PHE A 219 -15.23 21.28 1.44
C PHE A 219 -15.13 22.68 0.78
N ALA A 220 -13.92 23.16 0.61
CA ALA A 220 -13.69 24.49 0.03
C ALA A 220 -14.31 24.65 -1.37
N ARG A 221 -14.34 23.60 -2.15
CA ARG A 221 -14.99 23.50 -3.45
C ARG A 221 -15.37 22.05 -3.73
N HIS A 222 -16.55 21.85 -4.30
CA HIS A 222 -16.97 20.54 -4.80
C HIS A 222 -17.39 20.68 -6.26
N GLU A 223 -16.81 19.88 -7.12
CA GLU A 223 -17.22 19.78 -8.52
C GLU A 223 -17.48 18.32 -8.88
N THR A 224 -18.47 18.13 -9.73
CA THR A 224 -18.91 16.81 -10.18
C THR A 224 -18.76 16.67 -11.68
N VAL A 225 -18.56 15.45 -12.15
CA VAL A 225 -18.65 15.06 -13.56
C VAL A 225 -19.80 14.09 -13.73
N ASN A 226 -20.55 14.22 -14.83
CA ASN A 226 -21.70 13.37 -15.11
C ASN A 226 -21.40 12.36 -16.22
N HIS A 227 -20.95 11.18 -15.81
CA HIS A 227 -20.68 10.08 -16.74
C HIS A 227 -21.93 9.58 -17.47
N GLY A 228 -23.15 9.80 -16.92
CA GLY A 228 -24.40 9.39 -17.53
C GLY A 228 -24.72 10.09 -18.87
N ILE A 229 -24.20 11.32 -19.04
CA ILE A 229 -24.32 12.08 -20.31
C ILE A 229 -23.02 12.09 -21.12
N GLY A 230 -22.03 11.25 -20.75
CA GLY A 230 -20.75 11.16 -21.46
C GLY A 230 -19.76 12.28 -21.10
N GLU A 231 -20.01 13.05 -20.02
CA GLU A 231 -19.07 14.07 -19.52
C GLU A 231 -18.00 13.40 -18.65
N TYR A 232 -16.77 13.31 -19.13
CA TYR A 232 -15.64 12.76 -18.38
C TYR A 232 -14.71 13.84 -17.83
N VAL A 233 -14.69 15.01 -18.46
CA VAL A 233 -13.85 16.15 -18.06
C VAL A 233 -14.59 17.45 -18.34
N ARG A 234 -14.61 18.34 -17.34
CA ARG A 234 -15.10 19.72 -17.46
C ARG A 234 -14.09 20.66 -16.82
N GLY A 235 -13.19 21.23 -17.64
CA GLY A 235 -12.09 22.05 -17.13
C GLY A 235 -11.17 21.26 -16.19
N HIS A 236 -11.15 21.61 -14.92
CA HIS A 236 -10.39 20.89 -13.89
C HIS A 236 -11.18 19.76 -13.21
N ALA A 237 -12.48 19.69 -13.41
CA ALA A 237 -13.32 18.64 -12.85
C ALA A 237 -13.18 17.36 -13.67
N HIS A 238 -12.65 16.33 -13.06
CA HIS A 238 -12.56 14.96 -13.59
C HIS A 238 -12.26 13.97 -12.46
N THR A 239 -12.48 12.69 -12.70
CA THR A 239 -12.18 11.56 -11.79
C THR A 239 -11.16 10.58 -12.39
N ASN A 240 -10.38 11.02 -13.38
CA ASN A 240 -9.47 10.15 -14.13
C ASN A 240 -8.38 9.51 -13.26
N THR A 241 -7.93 10.20 -12.19
CA THR A 241 -6.87 9.68 -11.32
C THR A 241 -7.37 8.50 -10.52
N ILE A 242 -8.57 8.61 -9.93
CA ILE A 242 -9.17 7.53 -9.15
C ILE A 242 -9.62 6.36 -10.04
N GLU A 243 -10.10 6.63 -11.27
CA GLU A 243 -10.38 5.58 -12.26
C GLU A 243 -9.12 4.81 -12.63
N GLY A 244 -8.00 5.52 -12.81
CA GLY A 244 -6.66 4.93 -13.01
C GLY A 244 -6.26 4.01 -11.84
N TYR A 245 -6.48 4.46 -10.61
CA TYR A 245 -6.26 3.65 -9.41
C TYR A 245 -7.14 2.38 -9.41
N PHE A 246 -8.45 2.52 -9.63
CA PHE A 246 -9.35 1.36 -9.67
C PHE A 246 -9.00 0.37 -10.78
N SER A 247 -8.52 0.85 -11.91
CA SER A 247 -8.02 0.00 -12.98
C SER A 247 -6.83 -0.85 -12.54
N ILE A 248 -5.89 -0.28 -11.76
CA ILE A 248 -4.74 -1.02 -11.21
C ILE A 248 -5.21 -2.00 -10.12
N LEU A 249 -6.07 -1.57 -9.21
CA LEU A 249 -6.65 -2.41 -8.16
C LEU A 249 -7.34 -3.64 -8.74
N LYS A 250 -8.26 -3.44 -9.70
CA LYS A 250 -8.98 -4.53 -10.36
C LYS A 250 -8.05 -5.48 -11.13
N ARG A 251 -7.02 -4.96 -11.80
CA ARG A 251 -6.00 -5.78 -12.46
C ARG A 251 -5.18 -6.60 -11.46
N GLY A 252 -4.87 -6.05 -10.30
CA GLY A 252 -4.21 -6.78 -9.21
C GLY A 252 -5.08 -7.91 -8.69
N ILE A 253 -6.34 -7.62 -8.36
CA ILE A 253 -7.29 -8.61 -7.83
C ILE A 253 -7.54 -9.72 -8.85
N THR A 254 -7.88 -9.38 -10.09
CA THR A 254 -8.23 -10.38 -11.10
C THR A 254 -7.00 -11.13 -11.65
N GLY A 255 -5.88 -10.44 -11.87
CA GLY A 255 -4.74 -10.99 -12.58
C GLY A 255 -3.64 -11.59 -11.68
N VAL A 256 -3.61 -11.23 -10.39
CA VAL A 256 -2.58 -11.71 -9.44
C VAL A 256 -3.18 -12.63 -8.38
N TYR A 257 -4.31 -12.20 -7.77
CA TYR A 257 -4.93 -12.92 -6.66
C TYR A 257 -6.14 -13.75 -7.10
N HIS A 258 -6.70 -13.50 -8.29
CA HIS A 258 -7.90 -14.09 -8.87
C HIS A 258 -9.17 -13.83 -8.06
N HIS A 259 -9.11 -13.94 -6.75
CA HIS A 259 -10.19 -13.64 -5.81
C HIS A 259 -9.60 -13.15 -4.48
N VAL A 260 -10.25 -12.17 -3.88
CA VAL A 260 -9.94 -11.65 -2.54
C VAL A 260 -11.23 -11.70 -1.73
N SER A 261 -11.19 -12.31 -0.56
CA SER A 261 -12.36 -12.32 0.34
C SER A 261 -12.51 -10.96 1.03
N GLN A 262 -13.72 -10.67 1.49
CA GLN A 262 -14.09 -9.42 2.16
C GLN A 262 -13.08 -8.98 3.24
N LYS A 263 -12.67 -9.88 4.11
CA LYS A 263 -11.71 -9.60 5.20
C LYS A 263 -10.27 -9.28 4.74
N HIS A 264 -9.98 -9.44 3.46
CA HIS A 264 -8.66 -9.19 2.86
C HIS A 264 -8.70 -8.08 1.79
N LEU A 265 -9.87 -7.49 1.59
CA LEU A 265 -10.09 -6.37 0.71
C LEU A 265 -9.88 -5.05 1.44
#